data_f388d93e6206a5e5c27afa31c25ff8e9
#
_entry.id   f388d93e6206a5e5c27afa31c25ff8e9
#
_cell.length_a   1.000
_cell.length_b   1.000
_cell.length_c   1.000
_cell.angle_alpha   90.00
_cell.angle_beta   90.00
_cell.angle_gamma   90.00
#
_symmetry.space_group_name_H-M   'P 1'
#
loop_
_entity.id
_entity.type
_entity.pdbx_description
1 polymer ?
#
loop_
_entity_poly.entity_id
_entity_poly.type
_entity_poly.pdbx_seq_one_letter_code
_entity_poly.pdbx_strand_id
1 'polypeptide(L)'
;MKLSRLLFLVSVAVSIALALRLWVCEAIVVASGSMEPTLPVGTHLFVDKITLSLRPPRRGDIVVFHSPTGQDIDLAKRIIALPGETVELRAKRVSIDGRELDEPYAVHTRAGERLEGDDLGPLLVPSGELFMLGDNRDESDDATVWKDASGRPIHFIPSAGLKGLVRGVY
;
A
#
# COMPACT_ATOMS: atom_id res chain seq x y z
N MET A 1 21.16 41.82 11.16
CA MET A 1 21.68 40.42 11.28
C MET A 1 22.79 40.27 10.25
N LYS A 2 23.98 39.76 10.60
CA LYS A 2 25.09 39.64 9.63
C LYS A 2 24.71 38.60 8.59
N LEU A 3 24.94 38.85 7.30
CA LEU A 3 24.62 37.94 6.16
C LEU A 3 25.09 36.49 6.39
N SER A 4 26.29 36.34 7.00
CA SER A 4 26.84 35.03 7.35
C SER A 4 25.98 34.21 8.32
N ARG A 5 25.34 34.88 9.31
CA ARG A 5 24.41 34.19 10.22
C ARG A 5 23.12 33.76 9.53
N LEU A 6 22.61 34.60 8.64
CA LEU A 6 21.41 34.24 7.85
C LEU A 6 21.68 33.03 6.95
N LEU A 7 22.80 33.04 6.23
CA LEU A 7 23.21 31.92 5.36
C LEU A 7 23.40 30.62 6.15
N PHE A 8 24.03 30.71 7.35
CA PHE A 8 24.16 29.54 8.22
C PHE A 8 22.80 28.99 8.68
N LEU A 9 21.87 29.84 9.13
CA LEU A 9 20.55 29.39 9.57
C LEU A 9 19.75 28.78 8.42
N VAL A 10 19.82 29.37 7.23
CA VAL A 10 19.17 28.80 6.01
C VAL A 10 19.77 27.45 5.67
N SER A 11 21.10 27.30 5.69
CA SER A 11 21.73 26.00 5.38
C SER A 11 21.33 24.91 6.39
N VAL A 12 21.28 25.23 7.68
CA VAL A 12 20.82 24.30 8.72
C VAL A 12 19.35 23.92 8.51
N ALA A 13 18.47 24.91 8.24
CA ALA A 13 17.04 24.64 8.00
C ALA A 13 16.84 23.75 6.77
N VAL A 14 17.54 24.01 5.68
CA VAL A 14 17.50 23.18 4.45
C VAL A 14 18.02 21.77 4.74
N SER A 15 19.11 21.62 5.47
CA SER A 15 19.66 20.31 5.83
C SER A 15 18.68 19.51 6.69
N ILE A 16 18.04 20.14 7.68
CA ILE A 16 17.01 19.50 8.50
C ILE A 16 15.80 19.10 7.64
N ALA A 17 15.31 19.98 6.77
CA ALA A 17 14.18 19.69 5.90
C ALA A 17 14.47 18.51 4.95
N LEU A 18 15.67 18.47 4.37
CA LEU A 18 16.12 17.35 3.54
C LEU A 18 16.21 16.04 4.33
N ALA A 19 16.78 16.09 5.54
CA ALA A 19 16.86 14.93 6.42
C ALA A 19 15.46 14.40 6.77
N LEU A 20 14.53 15.27 7.14
CA LEU A 20 13.14 14.90 7.44
C LEU A 20 12.47 14.25 6.20
N ARG A 21 12.64 14.85 5.03
CA ARG A 21 12.08 14.29 3.78
C ARG A 21 12.66 12.92 3.43
N LEU A 22 13.96 12.75 3.57
CA LEU A 22 14.63 11.50 3.18
C LEU A 22 14.35 10.35 4.15
N TRP A 23 14.28 10.63 5.45
CA TRP A 23 14.32 9.62 6.51
C TRP A 23 13.00 9.47 7.29
N VAL A 24 12.18 10.51 7.33
CA VAL A 24 11.00 10.53 8.22
C VAL A 24 9.70 10.44 7.45
N CYS A 25 9.51 11.28 6.43
CA CYS A 25 8.22 11.37 5.74
C CYS A 25 8.38 11.82 4.29
N GLU A 26 7.41 11.42 3.49
CA GLU A 26 7.31 11.80 2.08
C GLU A 26 5.87 12.18 1.74
N ALA A 27 5.71 13.21 0.88
CA ALA A 27 4.42 13.55 0.30
C ALA A 27 4.37 12.99 -1.12
N ILE A 28 3.34 12.19 -1.41
CA ILE A 28 3.06 11.66 -2.74
C ILE A 28 1.63 12.01 -3.16
N VAL A 29 1.38 12.04 -4.46
CA VAL A 29 0.04 12.32 -5.01
C VAL A 29 -0.61 11.02 -5.44
N VAL A 30 -1.89 10.84 -5.08
CA VAL A 30 -2.70 9.70 -5.52
C VAL A 30 -3.00 9.84 -7.00
N ALA A 31 -2.48 8.93 -7.81
CA ALA A 31 -2.61 8.96 -9.26
C ALA A 31 -3.71 8.04 -9.81
N SER A 32 -4.22 7.09 -9.00
CA SER A 32 -5.22 6.10 -9.44
C SER A 32 -6.35 5.93 -8.43
N GLY A 33 -7.52 5.50 -8.91
CA GLY A 33 -8.71 5.26 -8.08
C GLY A 33 -8.73 3.92 -7.33
N SER A 34 -7.64 3.16 -7.35
CA SER A 34 -7.61 1.81 -6.76
C SER A 34 -7.84 1.76 -5.24
N MET A 35 -7.69 2.88 -4.56
CA MET A 35 -7.89 3.02 -3.11
C MET A 35 -9.08 3.93 -2.78
N GLU A 36 -9.90 4.31 -3.76
CA GLU A 36 -11.14 5.06 -3.49
C GLU A 36 -12.15 4.17 -2.74
N PRO A 37 -12.97 4.77 -1.88
CA PRO A 37 -13.03 6.19 -1.51
C PRO A 37 -11.99 6.61 -0.44
N THR A 38 -11.20 5.68 0.09
CA THR A 38 -10.28 5.93 1.22
C THR A 38 -9.19 6.95 0.85
N LEU A 39 -8.64 6.83 -0.37
CA LEU A 39 -7.62 7.72 -0.92
C LEU A 39 -8.11 8.28 -2.27
N PRO A 40 -8.78 9.43 -2.30
CA PRO A 40 -9.28 10.02 -3.54
C PRO A 40 -8.16 10.43 -4.49
N VAL A 41 -8.40 10.28 -5.81
CA VAL A 41 -7.45 10.71 -6.85
C VAL A 41 -7.16 12.21 -6.75
N GLY A 42 -5.89 12.58 -6.92
CA GLY A 42 -5.41 13.97 -6.86
C GLY A 42 -5.11 14.48 -5.47
N THR A 43 -5.40 13.72 -4.43
CA THR A 43 -5.05 14.10 -3.05
C THR A 43 -3.59 13.79 -2.74
N HIS A 44 -3.05 14.49 -1.74
CA HIS A 44 -1.68 14.28 -1.27
C HIS A 44 -1.69 13.33 -0.07
N LEU A 45 -0.82 12.33 -0.10
CA LEU A 45 -0.60 11.39 0.99
C LEU A 45 0.63 11.77 1.79
N PHE A 46 0.52 11.65 3.10
CA PHE A 46 1.66 11.71 3.99
C PHE A 46 2.12 10.29 4.31
N VAL A 47 3.33 9.94 3.87
CA VAL A 47 3.93 8.62 4.05
C VAL A 47 4.95 8.66 5.19
N ASP A 48 4.68 7.90 6.23
CA ASP A 48 5.52 7.73 7.41
C ASP A 48 6.50 6.57 7.18
N LYS A 49 7.78 6.89 7.10
CA LYS A 49 8.87 5.93 6.86
C LYS A 49 9.42 5.30 8.15
N ILE A 50 9.08 5.85 9.31
CA ILE A 50 9.66 5.44 10.60
C ILE A 50 8.89 4.30 11.24
N THR A 51 7.56 4.35 11.21
CA THR A 51 6.75 3.41 12.00
C THR A 51 7.02 1.95 11.66
N LEU A 52 7.29 1.61 10.41
CA LEU A 52 7.60 0.23 10.02
C LEU A 52 8.95 -0.28 10.55
N SER A 53 9.85 0.63 10.94
CA SER A 53 11.08 0.29 11.66
C SER A 53 10.87 0.05 13.16
N LEU A 54 9.76 0.56 13.71
CA LEU A 54 9.43 0.48 15.14
C LEU A 54 8.43 -0.65 15.48
N ARG A 55 7.62 -1.05 14.51
CA ARG A 55 6.67 -2.14 14.65
C ARG A 55 6.45 -2.90 13.34
N PRO A 56 6.09 -4.19 13.39
CA PRO A 56 5.71 -4.91 12.18
C PRO A 56 4.44 -4.33 11.54
N PRO A 57 4.25 -4.56 10.22
CA PRO A 57 3.01 -4.27 9.52
C PRO A 57 1.81 -4.98 10.18
N ARG A 58 0.63 -4.37 10.11
CA ARG A 58 -0.62 -4.92 10.66
C ARG A 58 -1.68 -5.00 9.59
N ARG A 59 -2.63 -5.91 9.74
CA ARG A 59 -3.83 -5.94 8.92
C ARG A 59 -4.56 -4.60 9.00
N GLY A 60 -4.99 -4.09 7.85
CA GLY A 60 -5.64 -2.79 7.72
C GLY A 60 -4.70 -1.59 7.52
N ASP A 61 -3.38 -1.74 7.76
CA ASP A 61 -2.43 -0.69 7.41
C ASP A 61 -2.46 -0.43 5.89
N ILE A 62 -2.50 0.85 5.48
CA ILE A 62 -2.28 1.23 4.09
C ILE A 62 -0.80 1.55 3.93
N VAL A 63 -0.14 0.86 3.01
CA VAL A 63 1.31 0.93 2.81
C VAL A 63 1.65 1.36 1.39
N VAL A 64 2.80 2.02 1.25
CA VAL A 64 3.40 2.38 -0.03
C VAL A 64 4.58 1.45 -0.30
N PHE A 65 4.67 0.94 -1.52
CA PHE A 65 5.72 0.05 -1.98
C PHE A 65 5.91 0.19 -3.50
N HIS A 66 7.05 -0.28 -4.00
CA HIS A 66 7.34 -0.29 -5.44
C HIS A 66 6.53 -1.37 -6.17
N SER A 67 6.04 -1.06 -7.37
CA SER A 67 5.24 -1.99 -8.18
C SER A 67 5.98 -3.31 -8.41
N PRO A 68 5.33 -4.46 -8.12
CA PRO A 68 5.94 -5.76 -8.35
C PRO A 68 5.92 -6.20 -9.83
N THR A 69 5.19 -5.47 -10.69
CA THR A 69 4.97 -5.84 -12.10
C THR A 69 6.07 -5.31 -13.03
N GLY A 70 7.15 -4.73 -12.49
CA GLY A 70 8.26 -4.19 -13.26
C GLY A 70 8.04 -2.76 -13.78
N GLN A 71 6.95 -2.13 -13.39
CA GLN A 71 6.71 -0.70 -13.64
C GLN A 71 7.46 0.13 -12.60
N ASP A 72 8.13 1.22 -13.03
CA ASP A 72 8.85 2.13 -12.12
C ASP A 72 7.90 3.13 -11.46
N ILE A 73 6.94 2.62 -10.70
CA ILE A 73 5.94 3.41 -9.97
C ILE A 73 5.75 2.88 -8.55
N ASP A 74 5.32 3.76 -7.67
CA ASP A 74 4.90 3.41 -6.32
C ASP A 74 3.40 3.18 -6.26
N LEU A 75 3.00 2.16 -5.53
CA LEU A 75 1.61 1.77 -5.31
C LEU A 75 1.26 1.95 -3.83
N ALA A 76 0.01 2.34 -3.57
CA ALA A 76 -0.59 2.30 -2.25
C ALA A 76 -1.66 1.21 -2.22
N LYS A 77 -1.56 0.29 -1.25
CA LYS A 77 -2.54 -0.80 -1.04
C LYS A 77 -2.74 -1.07 0.46
N ARG A 78 -3.85 -1.72 0.79
CA ARG A 78 -4.16 -2.14 2.16
C ARG A 78 -3.67 -3.56 2.41
N ILE A 79 -3.04 -3.76 3.56
CA ILE A 79 -2.66 -5.11 4.03
C ILE A 79 -3.92 -5.86 4.46
N ILE A 80 -4.16 -6.99 3.81
CA ILE A 80 -5.32 -7.86 4.04
C ILE A 80 -4.95 -9.12 4.81
N ALA A 81 -3.85 -9.78 4.44
CA ALA A 81 -3.38 -10.94 5.17
C ALA A 81 -1.90 -10.84 5.54
N LEU A 82 -1.56 -11.42 6.69
CA LEU A 82 -0.25 -11.41 7.33
C LEU A 82 0.46 -12.75 7.14
N PRO A 83 1.79 -12.81 7.35
CA PRO A 83 2.55 -14.04 7.25
C PRO A 83 1.95 -15.18 8.10
N GLY A 84 1.79 -16.36 7.49
CA GLY A 84 1.25 -17.55 8.13
C GLY A 84 -0.28 -17.68 8.10
N GLU A 85 -0.99 -16.66 7.63
CA GLU A 85 -2.44 -16.72 7.45
C GLU A 85 -2.81 -17.29 6.08
N THR A 86 -3.96 -17.91 6.00
CA THR A 86 -4.54 -18.39 4.73
C THR A 86 -5.60 -17.41 4.26
N VAL A 87 -5.38 -16.81 3.08
CA VAL A 87 -6.33 -15.89 2.44
C VAL A 87 -7.08 -16.61 1.32
N GLU A 88 -8.37 -16.35 1.23
CA GLU A 88 -9.23 -16.85 0.15
C GLU A 88 -10.23 -15.77 -0.24
N LEU A 89 -10.47 -15.63 -1.56
CA LEU A 89 -11.54 -14.80 -2.10
C LEU A 89 -12.55 -15.72 -2.78
N ARG A 90 -13.84 -15.52 -2.46
CA ARG A 90 -14.96 -16.18 -3.14
C ARG A 90 -16.07 -15.18 -3.43
N ALA A 91 -16.42 -15.02 -4.68
CA ALA A 91 -17.44 -14.08 -5.11
C ALA A 91 -17.24 -12.70 -4.50
N LYS A 92 -16.00 -12.15 -4.59
CA LYS A 92 -15.56 -10.84 -4.07
C LYS A 92 -15.45 -10.74 -2.54
N ARG A 93 -15.76 -11.78 -1.78
CA ARG A 93 -15.63 -11.79 -0.32
C ARG A 93 -14.30 -12.37 0.10
N VAL A 94 -13.62 -11.67 0.99
CA VAL A 94 -12.34 -12.11 1.55
C VAL A 94 -12.59 -12.91 2.82
N SER A 95 -11.89 -14.03 2.96
CA SER A 95 -11.79 -14.78 4.21
C SER A 95 -10.33 -14.99 4.60
N ILE A 96 -10.08 -14.98 5.90
CA ILE A 96 -8.77 -15.25 6.51
C ILE A 96 -8.94 -16.42 7.46
N ASP A 97 -8.15 -17.49 7.26
CA ASP A 97 -8.22 -18.73 8.04
C ASP A 97 -9.65 -19.29 8.10
N GLY A 98 -10.37 -19.19 6.96
CA GLY A 98 -11.74 -19.67 6.82
C GLY A 98 -12.82 -18.79 7.48
N ARG A 99 -12.47 -17.60 7.98
CA ARG A 99 -13.42 -16.64 8.55
C ARG A 99 -13.55 -15.43 7.64
N GLU A 100 -14.78 -15.05 7.28
CA GLU A 100 -15.05 -13.85 6.49
C GLU A 100 -14.51 -12.60 7.21
N LEU A 101 -13.78 -11.76 6.46
CA LEU A 101 -13.22 -10.53 6.95
C LEU A 101 -14.27 -9.42 6.83
N ASP A 102 -14.48 -8.66 7.91
CA ASP A 102 -15.29 -7.44 7.87
C ASP A 102 -14.49 -6.30 7.25
N GLU A 103 -14.94 -5.78 6.11
CA GLU A 103 -14.22 -4.83 5.28
C GLU A 103 -15.08 -3.60 4.93
N PRO A 104 -15.41 -2.75 5.92
CA PRO A 104 -16.28 -1.58 5.70
C PRO A 104 -15.68 -0.53 4.75
N TYR A 105 -14.41 -0.64 4.44
CA TYR A 105 -13.67 0.22 3.49
C TYR A 105 -13.74 -0.26 2.05
N ALA A 106 -14.07 -1.53 1.82
CA ALA A 106 -14.06 -2.13 0.48
C ALA A 106 -15.29 -1.68 -0.32
N VAL A 107 -15.05 -1.31 -1.58
CA VAL A 107 -16.08 -0.89 -2.52
C VAL A 107 -16.05 -1.75 -3.77
N HIS A 108 -17.23 -2.13 -4.26
CA HIS A 108 -17.45 -2.87 -5.49
C HIS A 108 -18.27 -2.03 -6.45
N THR A 109 -17.61 -1.35 -7.39
CA THR A 109 -18.26 -0.47 -8.38
C THR A 109 -18.98 -1.25 -9.48
N ARG A 110 -18.57 -2.51 -9.70
CA ARG A 110 -19.13 -3.46 -10.68
C ARG A 110 -19.62 -4.74 -9.99
N ALA A 111 -20.44 -4.58 -8.93
CA ALA A 111 -20.89 -5.68 -8.07
C ALA A 111 -21.67 -6.79 -8.82
N GLY A 112 -22.31 -6.47 -9.96
CA GLY A 112 -23.03 -7.44 -10.81
C GLY A 112 -22.17 -8.18 -11.84
N GLU A 113 -20.89 -7.81 -11.97
CA GLU A 113 -19.96 -8.41 -12.92
C GLU A 113 -19.04 -9.40 -12.22
N ARG A 114 -18.63 -10.45 -12.94
CA ARG A 114 -17.56 -11.34 -12.51
C ARG A 114 -16.25 -10.91 -13.16
N LEU A 115 -15.29 -10.54 -12.33
CA LEU A 115 -13.99 -10.01 -12.76
C LEU A 115 -12.87 -11.01 -12.47
N GLU A 116 -11.72 -10.83 -13.13
CA GLU A 116 -10.49 -11.51 -12.75
C GLU A 116 -10.14 -11.12 -11.31
N GLY A 117 -9.83 -12.08 -10.46
CA GLY A 117 -9.49 -11.83 -9.04
C GLY A 117 -10.67 -11.93 -8.06
N ASP A 118 -11.92 -12.03 -8.52
CA ASP A 118 -13.09 -12.23 -7.65
C ASP A 118 -13.07 -13.54 -6.87
N ASP A 119 -12.38 -14.55 -7.43
CA ASP A 119 -12.18 -15.86 -6.83
C ASP A 119 -10.69 -16.19 -6.81
N LEU A 120 -10.12 -16.43 -5.66
CA LEU A 120 -8.69 -16.71 -5.46
C LEU A 120 -8.45 -17.60 -4.24
N GLY A 121 -7.55 -18.55 -4.39
CA GLY A 121 -7.04 -19.33 -3.28
C GLY A 121 -7.82 -20.59 -2.99
N PRO A 122 -7.65 -21.16 -1.76
CA PRO A 122 -6.93 -20.58 -0.61
C PRO A 122 -5.41 -20.53 -0.81
N LEU A 123 -4.78 -19.45 -0.37
CA LEU A 123 -3.34 -19.21 -0.46
C LEU A 123 -2.76 -18.95 0.94
N LEU A 124 -1.74 -19.74 1.34
CA LEU A 124 -0.98 -19.49 2.55
C LEU A 124 0.02 -18.36 2.32
N VAL A 125 -0.04 -17.30 3.11
CA VAL A 125 0.90 -16.18 3.05
C VAL A 125 2.29 -16.62 3.55
N PRO A 126 3.34 -16.54 2.73
CA PRO A 126 4.68 -16.95 3.13
C PRO A 126 5.24 -16.10 4.28
N SER A 127 6.24 -16.63 4.98
CA SER A 127 6.95 -15.90 6.02
C SER A 127 7.63 -14.65 5.46
N GLY A 128 7.40 -13.50 6.10
CA GLY A 128 7.97 -12.21 5.69
C GLY A 128 7.26 -11.54 4.53
N GLU A 129 6.17 -12.11 4.01
CA GLU A 129 5.39 -11.56 2.92
C GLU A 129 3.99 -11.11 3.37
N LEU A 130 3.33 -10.33 2.53
CA LEU A 130 2.02 -9.73 2.81
C LEU A 130 1.12 -9.90 1.60
N PHE A 131 -0.17 -10.11 1.84
CA PHE A 131 -1.20 -10.07 0.82
C PHE A 131 -1.94 -8.73 0.91
N MET A 132 -2.04 -8.01 -0.22
CA MET A 132 -2.54 -6.64 -0.24
C MET A 132 -3.55 -6.41 -1.35
N LEU A 133 -4.61 -5.67 -1.04
CA LEU A 133 -5.67 -5.29 -1.97
C LEU A 133 -5.90 -3.77 -2.02
N GLY A 134 -6.46 -3.30 -3.13
CA GLY A 134 -7.07 -1.97 -3.18
C GLY A 134 -8.42 -1.95 -2.48
N ASP A 135 -8.83 -0.79 -1.97
CA ASP A 135 -10.16 -0.63 -1.36
C ASP A 135 -11.27 -0.58 -2.43
N ASN A 136 -10.97 -0.02 -3.61
CA ASN A 136 -11.83 -0.10 -4.80
C ASN A 136 -11.54 -1.42 -5.53
N ARG A 137 -12.17 -2.49 -5.09
CA ARG A 137 -11.91 -3.88 -5.49
C ARG A 137 -11.95 -4.12 -6.99
N ASP A 138 -12.93 -3.51 -7.66
CA ASP A 138 -13.20 -3.74 -9.07
C ASP A 138 -12.34 -2.87 -10.01
N GLU A 139 -11.64 -1.86 -9.46
CA GLU A 139 -10.77 -0.93 -10.20
C GLU A 139 -9.31 -0.98 -9.69
N SER A 140 -8.95 -2.07 -9.02
CA SER A 140 -7.62 -2.24 -8.45
C SER A 140 -6.82 -3.32 -9.14
N ASP A 141 -5.68 -2.93 -9.72
CA ASP A 141 -4.63 -3.91 -9.99
C ASP A 141 -3.90 -4.19 -8.68
N ASP A 142 -4.05 -5.41 -8.14
CA ASP A 142 -3.49 -5.82 -6.85
C ASP A 142 -3.10 -7.31 -6.81
N ALA A 143 -2.92 -7.87 -5.62
CA ALA A 143 -2.48 -9.24 -5.41
C ALA A 143 -3.35 -10.32 -6.08
N THR A 144 -4.57 -9.96 -6.50
CA THR A 144 -5.48 -10.88 -7.19
C THR A 144 -5.16 -11.03 -8.68
N VAL A 145 -4.57 -9.98 -9.31
CA VAL A 145 -4.38 -9.91 -10.76
C VAL A 145 -2.95 -9.62 -11.20
N TRP A 146 -2.04 -9.21 -10.30
CA TRP A 146 -0.65 -8.94 -10.67
C TRP A 146 0.05 -10.13 -11.29
N LYS A 147 0.85 -9.86 -12.32
CA LYS A 147 1.68 -10.86 -13.02
C LYS A 147 3.08 -10.29 -13.27
N ASP A 148 4.07 -11.17 -13.23
CA ASP A 148 5.43 -10.81 -13.65
C ASP A 148 5.55 -10.75 -15.19
N ALA A 149 6.73 -10.38 -15.68
CA ALA A 149 7.01 -10.29 -17.13
C ALA A 149 6.84 -11.63 -17.88
N SER A 150 6.80 -12.76 -17.18
CA SER A 150 6.55 -14.10 -17.75
C SER A 150 5.09 -14.51 -17.65
N GLY A 151 4.21 -13.66 -17.10
CA GLY A 151 2.79 -13.94 -16.90
C GLY A 151 2.47 -14.75 -15.64
N ARG A 152 3.45 -15.01 -14.75
CA ARG A 152 3.21 -15.73 -13.50
C ARG A 152 2.55 -14.81 -12.48
N PRO A 153 1.54 -15.30 -11.74
CA PRO A 153 0.88 -14.48 -10.69
C PRO A 153 1.86 -14.03 -9.61
N ILE A 154 1.67 -12.81 -9.13
CA ILE A 154 2.36 -12.23 -7.97
C ILE A 154 1.30 -11.94 -6.91
N HIS A 155 1.14 -12.82 -5.92
CA HIS A 155 0.15 -12.64 -4.88
C HIS A 155 0.71 -12.00 -3.61
N PHE A 156 2.02 -12.03 -3.41
CA PHE A 156 2.65 -11.63 -2.16
C PHE A 156 3.76 -10.61 -2.38
N ILE A 157 3.88 -9.69 -1.44
CA ILE A 157 4.89 -8.63 -1.44
C ILE A 157 5.75 -8.77 -0.18
N PRO A 158 7.09 -8.81 -0.31
CA PRO A 158 7.97 -8.84 0.84
C PRO A 158 7.77 -7.62 1.75
N SER A 159 7.60 -7.84 3.04
CA SER A 159 7.45 -6.77 4.03
C SER A 159 8.66 -5.83 4.07
N ALA A 160 9.85 -6.33 3.74
CA ALA A 160 11.07 -5.53 3.61
C ALA A 160 11.04 -4.54 2.43
N GLY A 161 10.14 -4.73 1.45
CA GLY A 161 9.95 -3.84 0.31
C GLY A 161 9.02 -2.65 0.56
N LEU A 162 8.46 -2.55 1.76
CA LEU A 162 7.58 -1.44 2.11
C LEU A 162 8.36 -0.13 2.30
N LYS A 163 7.90 0.95 1.68
CA LYS A 163 8.49 2.29 1.79
C LYS A 163 8.00 3.06 3.01
N GLY A 164 6.75 2.83 3.41
CA GLY A 164 6.16 3.47 4.58
C GLY A 164 4.66 3.27 4.69
N LEU A 165 4.09 3.85 5.77
CA LEU A 165 2.67 3.83 6.07
C LEU A 165 2.00 5.13 5.62
N VAL A 166 0.81 5.04 5.03
CA VAL A 166 -0.04 6.20 4.78
C VAL A 166 -0.66 6.66 6.11
N ARG A 167 -0.45 7.95 6.47
CA ARG A 167 -0.92 8.52 7.75
C ARG A 167 -2.02 9.56 7.58
N GLY A 168 -2.19 10.12 6.42
CA GLY A 168 -3.19 11.15 6.19
C GLY A 168 -3.29 11.52 4.72
N VAL A 169 -4.41 12.19 4.42
CA VAL A 169 -4.76 12.74 3.11
C VAL A 169 -5.02 14.24 3.32
N TYR A 170 -4.51 15.13 2.45
CA TYR A 170 -4.74 16.58 2.52
C TYR A 170 -4.80 17.23 1.15
#